data_7e78b84bd3f941607c71e4a9353babb8
#
_entry.id   7e78b84bd3f941607c71e4a9353babb8
#
_cell.length_a   1.000
_cell.length_b   1.000
_cell.length_c   1.000
_cell.angle_alpha   90.00
_cell.angle_beta   90.00
_cell.angle_gamma   90.00
#
_symmetry.space_group_name_H-M   'P 1'
#
loop_
_entity.id
_entity.type
_entity.pdbx_description
1 polymer ?
#
loop_
_entity_poly.entity_id
_entity_poly.type
_entity_poly.pdbx_seq_one_letter_code
_entity_poly.pdbx_strand_id
1 'polypeptide(L)'
;TLDDLYARYASPELADLSTEELLAADRPFYAGRRHPSPPEIVGADSAANAVRYALGAGLLEEGFGENFETTDPSEAFREAVGDVGLVTVTGGVGYVWERTFDHVLKAVAEARPDGRAPWVATLPARLVDYEPLSDLFSGYGLVTQKLSARTFPQRRFTDAAERDHVLRQLAGMGLDPAGKEEEGWYHADLYLSQPAGEASKASVDELFGASGLLDY
;
A
#
# COMPACT_ATOMS: atom_id res chain seq x y z
N THR A 1 -11.91 12.48 6.68
CA THR A 1 -12.12 11.91 5.34
C THR A 1 -10.92 12.22 4.45
N LEU A 2 -10.78 11.54 3.30
CA LEU A 2 -9.77 11.89 2.30
C LEU A 2 -9.96 13.32 1.78
N ASP A 3 -11.21 13.79 1.69
CA ASP A 3 -11.55 15.16 1.29
C ASP A 3 -10.94 16.19 2.25
N ASP A 4 -10.93 15.91 3.55
CA ASP A 4 -10.28 16.79 4.54
C ASP A 4 -8.76 16.90 4.30
N LEU A 5 -8.12 15.79 3.90
CA LEU A 5 -6.68 15.78 3.56
C LEU A 5 -6.42 16.59 2.29
N TYR A 6 -7.20 16.36 1.24
CA TYR A 6 -7.07 17.12 -0.01
C TYR A 6 -7.33 18.60 0.20
N ALA A 7 -8.38 18.96 0.94
CA ALA A 7 -8.69 20.35 1.26
C ALA A 7 -7.55 21.01 2.07
N ARG A 8 -6.98 20.30 3.04
CA ARG A 8 -5.86 20.77 3.84
C ARG A 8 -4.65 21.09 2.97
N TYR A 9 -4.17 20.12 2.20
CA TYR A 9 -2.93 20.26 1.41
C TYR A 9 -3.10 21.08 0.12
N ALA A 10 -4.32 21.39 -0.27
CA ALA A 10 -4.61 22.38 -1.31
C ALA A 10 -4.59 23.83 -0.77
N SER A 11 -4.48 24.04 0.55
CA SER A 11 -4.44 25.38 1.15
C SER A 11 -3.12 26.07 0.82
N PRO A 12 -3.16 27.31 0.26
CA PRO A 12 -1.96 28.11 0.02
C PRO A 12 -1.15 28.38 1.29
N GLU A 13 -1.80 28.42 2.46
CA GLU A 13 -1.17 28.66 3.75
C GLU A 13 -0.13 27.58 4.13
N LEU A 14 -0.30 26.36 3.64
CA LEU A 14 0.65 25.27 3.88
C LEU A 14 1.77 25.22 2.83
N ALA A 15 1.55 25.77 1.65
CA ALA A 15 2.49 25.68 0.53
C ALA A 15 3.82 26.40 0.78
N ASP A 16 3.80 27.46 1.59
CA ASP A 16 4.96 28.29 1.92
C ASP A 16 5.68 27.88 3.21
N LEU A 17 5.14 26.86 3.93
CA LEU A 17 5.74 26.39 5.17
C LEU A 17 7.03 25.59 4.90
N SER A 18 8.02 25.79 5.76
CA SER A 18 9.15 24.87 5.88
C SER A 18 8.68 23.48 6.32
N THR A 19 9.49 22.47 6.10
CA THR A 19 9.18 21.10 6.54
C THR A 19 8.93 21.01 8.05
N GLU A 20 9.66 21.78 8.86
CA GLU A 20 9.49 21.82 10.32
C GLU A 20 8.17 22.46 10.72
N GLU A 21 7.79 23.56 10.10
CA GLU A 21 6.53 24.24 10.34
C GLU A 21 5.34 23.41 9.90
N LEU A 22 5.45 22.77 8.73
CA LEU A 22 4.42 21.83 8.24
C LEU A 22 4.25 20.65 9.19
N LEU A 23 5.35 20.05 9.66
CA LEU A 23 5.32 18.96 10.63
C LEU A 23 4.67 19.40 11.96
N ALA A 24 4.98 20.60 12.44
CA ALA A 24 4.34 21.15 13.65
C ALA A 24 2.84 21.35 13.48
N ALA A 25 2.38 21.74 12.28
CA ALA A 25 0.98 21.89 11.95
C ALA A 25 0.26 20.54 11.74
N ASP A 26 0.96 19.53 11.25
CA ASP A 26 0.39 18.21 10.92
C ASP A 26 0.21 17.32 12.15
N ARG A 27 1.10 17.40 13.13
CA ARG A 27 0.96 16.61 14.37
C ARG A 27 -0.42 16.69 15.02
N PRO A 28 -0.93 17.88 15.37
CA PRO A 28 -2.26 17.99 15.99
C PRO A 28 -3.38 17.62 15.02
N PHE A 29 -3.20 17.86 13.73
CA PHE A 29 -4.17 17.49 12.71
C PHE A 29 -4.38 15.98 12.63
N TYR A 30 -3.30 15.19 12.56
CA TYR A 30 -3.37 13.72 12.53
C TYR A 30 -3.78 13.16 13.89
N ALA A 31 -3.26 13.70 15.00
CA ALA A 31 -3.63 13.26 16.35
C ALA A 31 -5.14 13.37 16.60
N GLY A 32 -5.78 14.45 16.12
CA GLY A 32 -7.21 14.65 16.25
C GLY A 32 -8.09 13.75 15.36
N ARG A 33 -7.48 13.01 14.44
CA ARG A 33 -8.15 12.09 13.49
C ARG A 33 -7.77 10.63 13.68
N ARG A 34 -6.87 10.36 14.60
CA ARG A 34 -6.43 9.00 14.90
C ARG A 34 -7.59 8.19 15.47
N HIS A 35 -7.71 6.94 15.01
CA HIS A 35 -8.70 6.01 15.59
C HIS A 35 -8.44 5.84 17.09
N PRO A 36 -9.47 5.70 17.94
CA PRO A 36 -9.30 5.52 19.40
C PRO A 36 -8.44 4.30 19.79
N SER A 37 -8.42 3.29 18.95
CA SER A 37 -7.56 2.11 19.08
C SER A 37 -6.88 1.86 17.73
N PRO A 38 -5.82 2.60 17.40
CA PRO A 38 -5.12 2.43 16.14
C PRO A 38 -4.28 1.15 16.19
N PRO A 39 -4.05 0.48 15.05
CA PRO A 39 -3.01 -0.54 14.99
C PRO A 39 -1.62 0.10 15.16
N GLU A 40 -0.66 -0.66 15.63
CA GLU A 40 0.75 -0.30 15.50
C GLU A 40 1.15 -0.37 14.04
N ILE A 41 1.87 0.66 13.57
CA ILE A 41 2.27 0.79 12.17
C ILE A 41 3.78 0.91 12.09
N VAL A 42 4.41 -0.07 11.48
CA VAL A 42 5.81 -0.05 11.09
C VAL A 42 5.89 0.34 9.62
N GLY A 43 6.62 1.40 9.30
CA GLY A 43 6.76 1.89 7.93
C GLY A 43 8.17 1.69 7.38
N ALA A 44 8.28 1.33 6.10
CA ALA A 44 9.55 1.28 5.39
C ALA A 44 9.44 1.99 4.03
N ASP A 45 10.42 2.81 3.70
CA ASP A 45 10.54 3.49 2.42
C ASP A 45 12.01 3.82 2.16
N SER A 46 12.45 3.77 0.91
CA SER A 46 13.80 4.19 0.50
C SER A 46 14.06 5.68 0.71
N ALA A 47 12.99 6.50 0.76
CA ALA A 47 13.03 7.92 1.06
C ALA A 47 13.09 8.18 2.57
N ALA A 48 14.27 8.10 3.16
CA ALA A 48 14.48 8.32 4.61
C ALA A 48 13.87 9.62 5.15
N ASN A 49 13.73 10.67 4.32
CA ASN A 49 13.08 11.92 4.70
C ASN A 49 11.57 11.75 4.89
N ALA A 50 10.91 10.96 4.03
CA ALA A 50 9.49 10.65 4.15
C ALA A 50 9.22 9.84 5.43
N VAL A 51 10.06 8.85 5.71
CA VAL A 51 9.97 8.06 6.95
C VAL A 51 10.11 8.93 8.19
N ARG A 52 11.13 9.83 8.23
CA ARG A 52 11.31 10.76 9.35
C ARG A 52 10.12 11.70 9.52
N TYR A 53 9.54 12.15 8.41
CA TYR A 53 8.33 12.99 8.47
C TYR A 53 7.14 12.21 9.04
N ALA A 54 6.90 11.01 8.58
CA ALA A 54 5.80 10.16 9.04
C ALA A 54 5.90 9.83 10.53
N LEU A 55 7.11 9.49 11.02
CA LEU A 55 7.40 9.34 12.45
C LEU A 55 7.13 10.64 13.21
N GLY A 56 7.65 11.77 12.70
CA GLY A 56 7.46 13.08 13.31
C GLY A 56 6.00 13.53 13.36
N ALA A 57 5.19 13.16 12.39
CA ALA A 57 3.76 13.45 12.34
C ALA A 57 2.91 12.49 13.19
N GLY A 58 3.50 11.42 13.73
CA GLY A 58 2.80 10.40 14.52
C GLY A 58 1.96 9.45 13.68
N LEU A 59 2.35 9.24 12.43
CA LEU A 59 1.71 8.28 11.50
C LEU A 59 2.29 6.87 11.62
N LEU A 60 3.52 6.76 12.11
CA LEU A 60 4.24 5.50 12.33
C LEU A 60 4.70 5.43 13.78
N GLU A 61 4.71 4.25 14.35
CA GLU A 61 5.37 3.93 15.62
C GLU A 61 6.87 3.68 15.40
N GLU A 62 7.20 2.93 14.35
CA GLU A 62 8.57 2.69 13.91
C GLU A 62 8.71 2.92 12.41
N GLY A 63 9.90 3.32 11.96
CA GLY A 63 10.11 3.65 10.56
C GLY A 63 11.55 3.44 10.10
N PHE A 64 11.71 2.84 8.92
CA PHE A 64 12.98 2.43 8.34
C PHE A 64 13.20 3.05 6.97
N GLY A 65 14.25 3.87 6.86
CA GLY A 65 14.68 4.50 5.61
C GLY A 65 15.58 3.58 4.80
N GLU A 66 15.09 2.39 4.42
CA GLU A 66 15.88 1.33 3.80
C GLU A 66 15.32 0.98 2.42
N ASN A 67 16.21 0.64 1.48
CA ASN A 67 15.84 0.18 0.14
C ASN A 67 16.02 -1.33 0.01
N PHE A 68 14.97 -2.09 0.30
CA PHE A 68 15.00 -3.55 0.26
C PHE A 68 15.09 -4.14 -1.16
N GLU A 69 14.94 -3.34 -2.20
CA GLU A 69 15.24 -3.78 -3.57
C GLU A 69 16.76 -3.92 -3.82
N THR A 70 17.58 -3.26 -3.01
CA THR A 70 19.03 -3.22 -3.24
C THR A 70 19.87 -3.72 -2.06
N THR A 71 19.31 -3.69 -0.84
CA THR A 71 20.01 -4.07 0.39
C THR A 71 19.19 -5.04 1.21
N ASP A 72 19.86 -5.85 2.02
CA ASP A 72 19.19 -6.71 3.00
C ASP A 72 18.64 -5.85 4.15
N PRO A 73 17.51 -6.24 4.75
CA PRO A 73 16.94 -5.56 5.90
C PRO A 73 17.91 -5.53 7.10
N SER A 74 17.91 -4.42 7.82
CA SER A 74 18.65 -4.32 9.09
C SER A 74 18.10 -5.28 10.15
N GLU A 75 18.87 -5.55 11.19
CA GLU A 75 18.41 -6.34 12.33
C GLU A 75 17.24 -5.66 13.04
N ALA A 76 17.32 -4.33 13.21
CA ALA A 76 16.26 -3.54 13.82
C ALA A 76 14.93 -3.66 13.05
N PHE A 77 14.98 -3.64 11.71
CA PHE A 77 13.76 -3.87 10.90
C PHE A 77 13.19 -5.27 11.13
N ARG A 78 14.04 -6.31 11.15
CA ARG A 78 13.59 -7.71 11.38
C ARG A 78 12.93 -7.88 12.74
N GLU A 79 13.46 -7.21 13.77
CA GLU A 79 12.87 -7.20 15.11
C GLU A 79 11.51 -6.50 15.11
N ALA A 80 11.41 -5.33 14.47
CA ALA A 80 10.20 -4.52 14.43
C ALA A 80 9.02 -5.19 13.70
N VAL A 81 9.29 -6.05 12.70
CA VAL A 81 8.22 -6.69 11.91
C VAL A 81 7.79 -8.06 12.43
N GLY A 82 8.39 -8.56 13.52
CA GLY A 82 8.15 -9.91 14.03
C GLY A 82 6.68 -10.25 14.30
N ASP A 83 5.90 -9.28 14.77
CA ASP A 83 4.47 -9.46 15.10
C ASP A 83 3.51 -8.90 14.03
N VAL A 84 4.03 -8.46 12.88
CA VAL A 84 3.21 -7.86 11.81
C VAL A 84 2.19 -8.86 11.28
N GLY A 85 0.90 -8.55 11.42
CA GLY A 85 -0.22 -9.36 10.95
C GLY A 85 -0.65 -9.06 9.51
N LEU A 86 -0.36 -7.84 9.03
CA LEU A 86 -0.75 -7.36 7.71
C LEU A 86 0.35 -6.49 7.12
N VAL A 87 0.73 -6.76 5.88
CA VAL A 87 1.58 -5.91 5.05
C VAL A 87 0.72 -5.18 4.03
N THR A 88 0.90 -3.87 3.88
CA THR A 88 0.15 -3.09 2.89
C THR A 88 1.08 -2.28 1.99
N VAL A 89 0.81 -2.28 0.68
CA VAL A 89 1.49 -1.42 -0.30
C VAL A 89 0.45 -0.78 -1.22
N THR A 90 0.32 0.56 -1.11
CA THR A 90 -0.64 1.33 -1.89
C THR A 90 0.08 2.24 -2.87
N GLY A 91 -0.10 2.00 -4.18
CA GLY A 91 0.53 2.80 -5.24
C GLY A 91 2.03 2.60 -5.42
N GLY A 92 2.68 1.79 -4.59
CA GLY A 92 4.12 1.55 -4.61
C GLY A 92 4.55 0.31 -5.40
N VAL A 93 3.61 -0.57 -5.74
CA VAL A 93 3.92 -1.80 -6.49
C VAL A 93 4.45 -1.46 -7.88
N GLY A 94 5.63 -2.00 -8.19
CA GLY A 94 6.42 -1.63 -9.36
C GLY A 94 7.73 -0.90 -8.99
N TYR A 95 7.73 -0.14 -7.87
CA TYR A 95 8.93 0.35 -7.17
C TYR A 95 9.33 -0.60 -6.05
N VAL A 96 8.35 -1.12 -5.33
CA VAL A 96 8.42 -2.22 -4.37
C VAL A 96 8.04 -3.49 -5.12
N TRP A 97 8.95 -4.46 -5.21
CA TRP A 97 8.78 -5.64 -6.02
C TRP A 97 9.15 -6.93 -5.26
N GLU A 98 9.36 -8.02 -5.97
CA GLU A 98 9.60 -9.35 -5.41
C GLU A 98 10.66 -9.37 -4.29
N ARG A 99 11.77 -8.65 -4.46
CA ARG A 99 12.85 -8.64 -3.48
C ARG A 99 12.45 -8.01 -2.15
N THR A 100 11.75 -6.88 -2.19
CA THR A 100 11.23 -6.24 -0.98
C THR A 100 10.21 -7.13 -0.28
N PHE A 101 9.27 -7.71 -1.02
CA PHE A 101 8.28 -8.61 -0.43
C PHE A 101 8.93 -9.86 0.14
N ASP A 102 9.90 -10.47 -0.55
CA ASP A 102 10.65 -11.62 -0.04
C ASP A 102 11.36 -11.30 1.29
N HIS A 103 12.05 -10.15 1.35
CA HIS A 103 12.72 -9.70 2.57
C HIS A 103 11.76 -9.50 3.74
N VAL A 104 10.62 -8.85 3.52
CA VAL A 104 9.61 -8.60 4.56
C VAL A 104 8.96 -9.91 5.00
N LEU A 105 8.49 -10.74 4.08
CA LEU A 105 7.83 -12.01 4.40
C LEU A 105 8.77 -12.97 5.11
N LYS A 106 10.03 -13.04 4.69
CA LYS A 106 11.06 -13.83 5.33
C LYS A 106 11.32 -13.35 6.76
N ALA A 107 11.49 -12.04 6.97
CA ALA A 107 11.70 -11.47 8.29
C ALA A 107 10.56 -11.79 9.25
N VAL A 108 9.31 -11.65 8.80
CA VAL A 108 8.12 -12.00 9.60
C VAL A 108 8.06 -13.50 9.89
N ALA A 109 8.29 -14.34 8.88
CA ALA A 109 8.22 -15.81 9.05
C ALA A 109 9.32 -16.34 10.01
N GLU A 110 10.53 -15.78 9.94
CA GLU A 110 11.65 -16.16 10.82
C GLU A 110 11.42 -15.73 12.27
N ALA A 111 10.75 -14.59 12.50
CA ALA A 111 10.48 -14.09 13.84
C ALA A 111 9.29 -14.80 14.52
N ARG A 112 8.38 -15.41 13.76
CA ARG A 112 7.20 -16.08 14.30
C ARG A 112 7.48 -17.54 14.66
N PRO A 113 7.09 -18.00 15.86
CA PRO A 113 7.26 -19.39 16.27
C PRO A 113 6.57 -20.43 15.38
N ASP A 114 5.44 -20.03 14.75
CA ASP A 114 4.66 -20.89 13.84
C ASP A 114 5.07 -20.74 12.38
N GLY A 115 6.01 -19.82 12.08
CA GLY A 115 6.50 -19.55 10.73
C GLY A 115 5.42 -18.99 9.78
N ARG A 116 4.28 -18.54 10.30
CA ARG A 116 3.13 -18.13 9.50
C ARG A 116 3.36 -16.77 8.86
N ALA A 117 3.18 -16.69 7.54
CA ALA A 117 3.22 -15.43 6.81
C ALA A 117 2.06 -14.49 7.23
N PRO A 118 2.27 -13.16 7.17
CA PRO A 118 1.23 -12.17 7.39
C PRO A 118 0.25 -12.16 6.20
N TRP A 119 -0.87 -11.50 6.35
CA TRP A 119 -1.67 -11.10 5.19
C TRP A 119 -0.92 -10.04 4.39
N VAL A 120 -1.14 -10.00 3.07
CA VAL A 120 -0.57 -8.96 2.20
C VAL A 120 -1.70 -8.33 1.38
N ALA A 121 -1.88 -7.03 1.51
CA ALA A 121 -2.84 -6.26 0.73
C ALA A 121 -2.12 -5.23 -0.13
N THR A 122 -2.30 -5.30 -1.44
CA THR A 122 -1.64 -4.38 -2.37
C THR A 122 -2.64 -3.76 -3.34
N LEU A 123 -2.36 -2.51 -3.72
CA LEU A 123 -3.12 -1.79 -4.73
C LEU A 123 -2.21 -1.35 -5.88
N PRO A 124 -1.75 -2.29 -6.74
CA PRO A 124 -1.00 -1.95 -7.95
C PRO A 124 -1.88 -1.24 -8.99
N ALA A 125 -1.27 -0.40 -9.82
CA ALA A 125 -1.93 0.08 -11.02
C ALA A 125 -2.33 -1.10 -11.91
N ARG A 126 -3.47 -1.01 -12.60
CA ARG A 126 -4.02 -2.11 -13.41
C ARG A 126 -3.11 -2.60 -14.55
N LEU A 127 -2.12 -1.79 -14.92
CA LEU A 127 -1.12 -2.13 -15.94
C LEU A 127 0.04 -3.00 -15.40
N VAL A 128 0.06 -3.28 -14.09
CA VAL A 128 1.10 -4.12 -13.48
C VAL A 128 0.74 -5.59 -13.68
N ASP A 129 1.66 -6.36 -14.27
CA ASP A 129 1.57 -7.83 -14.25
C ASP A 129 1.83 -8.32 -12.82
N TYR A 130 0.82 -8.88 -12.20
CA TYR A 130 0.87 -9.29 -10.79
C TYR A 130 1.25 -10.76 -10.58
N GLU A 131 1.35 -11.55 -11.66
CA GLU A 131 1.63 -12.99 -11.57
C GLU A 131 2.95 -13.30 -10.82
N PRO A 132 4.08 -12.59 -11.04
CA PRO A 132 5.30 -12.86 -10.30
C PRO A 132 5.16 -12.69 -8.78
N LEU A 133 4.44 -11.67 -8.33
CA LEU A 133 4.17 -11.48 -6.89
C LEU A 133 3.24 -12.57 -6.33
N SER A 134 2.23 -12.97 -7.09
CA SER A 134 1.33 -14.07 -6.69
C SER A 134 2.10 -15.37 -6.51
N ASP A 135 3.05 -15.66 -7.41
CA ASP A 135 3.91 -16.83 -7.33
C ASP A 135 4.85 -16.76 -6.13
N LEU A 136 5.48 -15.62 -5.90
CA LEU A 136 6.29 -15.38 -4.69
C LEU A 136 5.47 -15.65 -3.42
N PHE A 137 4.28 -15.08 -3.29
CA PHE A 137 3.43 -15.24 -2.12
C PHE A 137 2.96 -16.68 -1.92
N SER A 138 2.72 -17.40 -3.02
CA SER A 138 2.42 -18.85 -2.97
C SER A 138 3.56 -19.63 -2.32
N GLY A 139 4.82 -19.25 -2.56
CA GLY A 139 6.00 -19.84 -1.91
C GLY A 139 6.00 -19.68 -0.38
N TYR A 140 5.32 -18.67 0.15
CA TYR A 140 5.10 -18.43 1.59
C TYR A 140 3.78 -19.04 2.11
N GLY A 141 3.09 -19.87 1.33
CA GLY A 141 1.83 -20.49 1.71
C GLY A 141 0.63 -19.54 1.70
N LEU A 142 0.73 -18.43 0.99
CA LEU A 142 -0.36 -17.48 0.80
C LEU A 142 -1.15 -17.80 -0.47
N VAL A 143 -2.45 -17.57 -0.44
CA VAL A 143 -3.35 -17.60 -1.60
C VAL A 143 -3.73 -16.19 -1.97
N THR A 144 -3.40 -15.78 -3.17
CA THR A 144 -3.70 -14.44 -3.70
C THR A 144 -5.05 -14.42 -4.39
N GLN A 145 -5.89 -13.48 -4.04
CA GLN A 145 -7.18 -13.20 -4.68
C GLN A 145 -7.25 -11.74 -5.09
N LYS A 146 -7.83 -11.48 -6.25
CA LYS A 146 -8.12 -10.13 -6.75
C LYS A 146 -9.58 -9.78 -6.43
N LEU A 147 -9.81 -8.58 -5.90
CA LEU A 147 -11.16 -8.05 -5.77
C LEU A 147 -11.76 -7.81 -7.16
N SER A 148 -12.87 -8.48 -7.47
CA SER A 148 -13.51 -8.41 -8.79
C SER A 148 -14.53 -7.29 -8.90
N ALA A 149 -15.15 -6.91 -7.77
CA ALA A 149 -16.30 -6.02 -7.74
C ALA A 149 -15.98 -4.57 -8.15
N ARG A 150 -14.75 -4.08 -7.93
CA ARG A 150 -14.37 -2.70 -8.25
C ARG A 150 -12.86 -2.50 -8.36
N THR A 151 -12.50 -1.36 -8.96
CA THR A 151 -11.14 -0.80 -8.96
C THR A 151 -11.12 0.50 -8.17
N PHE A 152 -9.93 0.99 -7.82
CA PHE A 152 -9.76 2.16 -6.97
C PHE A 152 -9.04 3.27 -7.74
N PRO A 153 -9.61 4.48 -7.87
CA PRO A 153 -8.89 5.61 -8.42
C PRO A 153 -7.72 5.99 -7.49
N GLN A 154 -6.52 6.18 -8.06
CA GLN A 154 -5.34 6.56 -7.30
C GLN A 154 -4.99 8.04 -7.47
N ARG A 155 -4.55 8.41 -8.66
CA ARG A 155 -4.18 9.79 -8.99
C ARG A 155 -4.61 10.15 -10.41
N ARG A 156 -4.74 11.43 -10.68
CA ARG A 156 -4.92 11.92 -12.04
C ARG A 156 -3.65 11.75 -12.86
N PHE A 157 -3.80 11.62 -14.16
CA PHE A 157 -2.67 11.75 -15.06
C PHE A 157 -2.10 13.17 -14.99
N THR A 158 -0.78 13.28 -15.12
CA THR A 158 -0.10 14.57 -15.14
C THR A 158 -0.34 15.34 -16.43
N ASP A 159 -0.47 14.60 -17.53
CA ASP A 159 -0.73 15.16 -18.86
C ASP A 159 -1.38 14.15 -19.82
N ALA A 160 -1.71 14.60 -21.01
CA ALA A 160 -2.33 13.78 -22.06
C ALA A 160 -1.39 12.68 -22.58
N ALA A 161 -0.09 12.91 -22.60
CA ALA A 161 0.88 11.93 -23.11
C ALA A 161 0.99 10.73 -22.17
N GLU A 162 0.98 10.97 -20.87
CA GLU A 162 0.94 9.91 -19.86
C GLU A 162 -0.37 9.10 -19.98
N ARG A 163 -1.51 9.78 -20.08
CA ARG A 163 -2.81 9.11 -20.28
C ARG A 163 -2.80 8.22 -21.52
N ASP A 164 -2.39 8.77 -22.66
CA ASP A 164 -2.37 8.03 -23.93
C ASP A 164 -1.41 6.83 -23.87
N HIS A 165 -0.30 6.96 -23.16
CA HIS A 165 0.63 5.85 -22.94
C HIS A 165 -0.04 4.72 -22.16
N VAL A 166 -0.69 5.03 -21.04
CA VAL A 166 -1.40 4.05 -20.20
C VAL A 166 -2.53 3.38 -20.95
N LEU A 167 -3.35 4.14 -21.69
CA LEU A 167 -4.45 3.57 -22.48
C LEU A 167 -3.96 2.57 -23.53
N ARG A 168 -2.80 2.87 -24.19
CA ARG A 168 -2.19 1.91 -25.13
C ARG A 168 -1.71 0.64 -24.43
N GLN A 169 -1.09 0.75 -23.24
CA GLN A 169 -0.66 -0.41 -22.48
C GLN A 169 -1.85 -1.30 -22.06
N LEU A 170 -2.91 -0.69 -21.51
CA LEU A 170 -4.13 -1.42 -21.13
C LEU A 170 -4.78 -2.13 -22.34
N ALA A 171 -4.84 -1.46 -23.49
CA ALA A 171 -5.32 -2.07 -24.72
C ALA A 171 -4.48 -3.28 -25.17
N GLY A 172 -3.15 -3.19 -25.03
CA GLY A 172 -2.24 -4.30 -25.27
C GLY A 172 -2.45 -5.49 -24.33
N MET A 173 -2.94 -5.24 -23.11
CA MET A 173 -3.29 -6.26 -22.12
C MET A 173 -4.74 -6.75 -22.22
N GLY A 174 -5.54 -6.19 -23.13
CA GLY A 174 -6.96 -6.51 -23.26
C GLY A 174 -7.83 -5.99 -22.11
N LEU A 175 -7.38 -4.97 -21.40
CA LEU A 175 -8.09 -4.38 -20.26
C LEU A 175 -8.95 -3.21 -20.71
N ASP A 176 -10.23 -3.21 -20.30
CA ASP A 176 -11.17 -2.14 -20.61
C ASP A 176 -10.94 -0.92 -19.69
N PRO A 177 -10.61 0.28 -20.25
CA PRO A 177 -10.38 1.50 -19.48
C PRO A 177 -11.68 2.32 -19.26
N ALA A 178 -12.81 1.90 -19.81
CA ALA A 178 -14.07 2.65 -19.73
C ALA A 178 -14.52 2.85 -18.28
N GLY A 179 -14.90 4.08 -17.94
CA GLY A 179 -15.28 4.48 -16.58
C GLY A 179 -14.12 4.47 -15.57
N LYS A 180 -12.88 4.37 -16.03
CA LYS A 180 -11.67 4.30 -15.22
C LYS A 180 -10.59 5.25 -15.79
N GLU A 181 -9.58 4.70 -16.46
CA GLU A 181 -8.47 5.49 -17.00
C GLU A 181 -8.91 6.47 -18.08
N GLU A 182 -9.99 6.20 -18.80
CA GLU A 182 -10.61 7.17 -19.73
C GLU A 182 -11.08 8.44 -19.04
N GLU A 183 -11.48 8.36 -17.77
CA GLU A 183 -11.90 9.50 -16.95
C GLU A 183 -10.72 10.35 -16.43
N GLY A 184 -9.48 9.99 -16.80
CA GLY A 184 -8.27 10.76 -16.47
C GLY A 184 -7.59 10.37 -15.17
N TRP A 185 -7.86 9.18 -14.65
CA TRP A 185 -7.28 8.66 -13.43
C TRP A 185 -6.50 7.37 -13.68
N TYR A 186 -5.41 7.16 -12.93
CA TYR A 186 -4.92 5.81 -12.72
C TYR A 186 -5.88 5.05 -11.83
N HIS A 187 -6.19 3.82 -12.19
CA HIS A 187 -6.92 2.89 -11.35
C HIS A 187 -6.02 1.77 -10.86
N ALA A 188 -6.26 1.33 -9.64
CA ALA A 188 -5.63 0.18 -9.04
C ALA A 188 -6.61 -0.99 -8.90
N ASP A 189 -6.08 -2.19 -9.04
CA ASP A 189 -6.71 -3.41 -8.57
C ASP A 189 -6.31 -3.68 -7.12
N LEU A 190 -7.21 -4.21 -6.31
CA LEU A 190 -6.86 -4.72 -4.98
C LEU A 190 -6.57 -6.21 -5.07
N TYR A 191 -5.39 -6.60 -4.63
CA TYR A 191 -5.03 -7.99 -4.38
C TYR A 191 -4.87 -8.22 -2.88
N LEU A 192 -5.45 -9.31 -2.40
CA LEU A 192 -5.33 -9.77 -1.02
C LEU A 192 -4.73 -11.18 -1.02
N SER A 193 -3.60 -11.33 -0.38
CA SER A 193 -2.93 -12.61 -0.19
C SER A 193 -3.06 -13.04 1.27
N GLN A 194 -3.62 -14.21 1.50
CA GLN A 194 -3.97 -14.73 2.82
C GLN A 194 -3.36 -16.11 3.02
N PRO A 195 -2.99 -16.49 4.27
CA PRO A 195 -2.66 -17.89 4.57
C PRO A 195 -3.73 -18.83 4.05
N ALA A 196 -3.33 -19.93 3.39
CA ALA A 196 -4.25 -20.83 2.67
C ALA A 196 -5.42 -21.34 3.54
N GLY A 197 -5.18 -21.58 4.84
CA GLY A 197 -6.22 -21.98 5.78
C GLY A 197 -7.27 -20.90 6.11
N GLU A 198 -6.99 -19.64 5.77
CA GLU A 198 -7.91 -18.50 5.95
C GLU A 198 -8.61 -18.14 4.65
N ALA A 199 -7.89 -18.15 3.54
CA ALA A 199 -8.43 -17.89 2.20
C ALA A 199 -9.59 -18.83 1.83
N SER A 200 -9.61 -20.04 2.39
CA SER A 200 -10.69 -21.00 2.18
C SER A 200 -12.00 -20.68 2.89
N LYS A 201 -12.01 -19.69 3.80
CA LYS A 201 -13.19 -19.36 4.63
C LYS A 201 -14.07 -18.29 3.99
N ALA A 202 -13.47 -17.34 3.28
CA ALA A 202 -14.17 -16.28 2.56
C ALA A 202 -13.31 -15.77 1.42
N SER A 203 -13.93 -15.47 0.29
CA SER A 203 -13.26 -14.77 -0.82
C SER A 203 -13.03 -13.29 -0.48
N VAL A 204 -12.13 -12.63 -1.21
CA VAL A 204 -11.92 -11.19 -1.05
C VAL A 204 -13.20 -10.40 -1.34
N ASP A 205 -14.01 -10.80 -2.33
CA ASP A 205 -15.28 -10.14 -2.65
C ASP A 205 -16.30 -10.29 -1.50
N GLU A 206 -16.35 -11.45 -0.84
CA GLU A 206 -17.21 -11.66 0.33
C GLU A 206 -16.75 -10.85 1.55
N LEU A 207 -15.44 -10.76 1.82
CA LEU A 207 -14.89 -9.97 2.91
C LEU A 207 -15.20 -8.48 2.74
N PHE A 208 -15.04 -7.95 1.55
CA PHE A 208 -15.31 -6.54 1.26
C PHE A 208 -16.82 -6.25 1.14
N GLY A 209 -17.61 -7.18 0.58
CA GLY A 209 -19.06 -7.08 0.54
C GLY A 209 -19.70 -7.06 1.92
N ALA A 210 -19.26 -7.94 2.82
CA ALA A 210 -19.75 -7.98 4.21
C ALA A 210 -19.37 -6.75 5.04
N SER A 211 -18.30 -6.04 4.67
CA SER A 211 -17.86 -4.82 5.38
C SER A 211 -18.62 -3.55 4.98
N GLY A 212 -19.48 -3.59 3.95
CA GLY A 212 -20.15 -2.41 3.37
C GLY A 212 -19.18 -1.44 2.66
N LEU A 213 -17.91 -1.82 2.49
CA LEU A 213 -16.89 -0.98 1.83
C LEU A 213 -17.07 -0.90 0.32
N LEU A 214 -17.97 -1.73 -0.26
CA LEU A 214 -18.29 -1.69 -1.69
C LEU A 214 -19.40 -0.68 -2.04
N ASP A 215 -20.06 -0.10 -1.04
CA ASP A 215 -21.20 0.79 -1.18
C ASP A 215 -20.82 2.29 -1.25
N TYR A 216 -19.51 2.64 -1.31
CA TYR A 216 -18.99 4.01 -1.38
C TYR A 216 -18.37 4.35 -2.73
#